data_6710d808d406646d08a1028ebec63f3e
#
_entry.id   6710d808d406646d08a1028ebec63f3e
#
_cell.length_a   1.000
_cell.length_b   1.000
_cell.length_c   1.000
_cell.angle_alpha   90.00
_cell.angle_beta   90.00
_cell.angle_gamma   90.00
#
_symmetry.space_group_name_H-M   'P 1'
#
loop_
_entity.id
_entity.type
_entity.pdbx_description
1 polymer ?
#
loop_
_entity_poly.entity_id
_entity_poly.type
_entity_poly.pdbx_seq_one_letter_code
_entity_poly.pdbx_strand_id
1 'polypeptide(L)'
;MPYQDLIVGHKSMKNPDVIEFAGDYSLRDMLLINHEGEAIDIKYLVQEINVYESIYNNSITGTVVITDATNLINNLPIQGTERLAFKLKTPGTDKQQHIIDCSEKTGFPVNIFKLTHRQQLDEGVQMYILHFCSREFLRNMRTRVSKSYSGTLDTMVNAILGDKDGLDSRKTITTQKTRNSDKIVIPNKRPFDAVDMLCKRAMADNSKSVGYHFYETTKGYQFRSWESMCVDDKGIKR
;
A
#
# COMPACT_ATOMS: atom_id res chain seq x y z
N MET A 1 -13.98 33.36 18.83
CA MET A 1 -14.15 31.96 19.30
C MET A 1 -12.82 31.26 19.07
N PRO A 2 -12.17 30.70 20.05
CA PRO A 2 -10.84 30.16 19.88
C PRO A 2 -10.91 28.81 19.12
N TYR A 3 -10.03 28.66 18.17
CA TYR A 3 -9.82 27.46 17.32
C TYR A 3 -9.29 26.22 18.06
N GLN A 4 -9.45 26.15 19.38
CA GLN A 4 -8.91 25.07 20.21
C GLN A 4 -9.72 23.76 20.17
N ASP A 5 -10.90 23.75 19.57
CA ASP A 5 -11.79 22.58 19.59
C ASP A 5 -11.71 21.71 18.31
N LEU A 6 -10.82 22.04 17.36
CA LEU A 6 -10.64 21.27 16.12
C LEU A 6 -9.44 20.32 16.12
N ILE A 7 -8.74 20.19 17.24
CA ILE A 7 -7.71 19.15 17.42
C ILE A 7 -8.36 17.90 18.00
N VAL A 8 -9.25 17.30 17.23
CA VAL A 8 -9.77 15.97 17.52
C VAL A 8 -8.77 14.97 16.94
N GLY A 9 -7.77 14.57 17.73
CA GLY A 9 -6.86 13.54 17.24
C GLY A 9 -5.68 13.18 18.14
N HIS A 10 -5.28 14.03 19.05
CA HIS A 10 -4.12 13.76 19.92
C HIS A 10 -4.40 13.95 21.40
N LYS A 11 -5.45 13.33 21.93
CA LYS A 11 -5.41 12.98 23.34
C LYS A 11 -4.48 11.77 23.46
N SER A 12 -3.34 11.96 24.14
CA SER A 12 -2.51 10.87 24.65
C SER A 12 -3.45 9.88 25.31
N MET A 13 -3.69 8.73 24.66
CA MET A 13 -4.53 7.69 25.21
C MET A 13 -3.97 7.29 26.57
N LYS A 14 -4.76 7.41 27.62
CA LYS A 14 -4.40 6.91 28.96
C LYS A 14 -4.14 5.41 28.95
N ASN A 15 -4.70 4.72 27.95
CA ASN A 15 -4.51 3.29 27.74
C ASN A 15 -4.51 2.98 26.23
N PRO A 16 -3.34 2.68 25.59
CA PRO A 16 -3.24 2.50 24.15
C PRO A 16 -3.98 1.25 23.61
N ASP A 17 -4.51 0.44 24.49
CA ASP A 17 -5.20 -0.81 24.15
C ASP A 17 -6.72 -0.74 24.30
N VAL A 18 -7.27 0.40 24.68
CA VAL A 18 -8.72 0.58 24.86
C VAL A 18 -9.27 1.55 23.83
N ILE A 19 -10.34 1.17 23.13
CA ILE A 19 -11.11 2.05 22.26
C ILE A 19 -12.02 2.91 23.15
N GLU A 20 -11.81 4.22 23.16
CA GLU A 20 -12.67 5.19 23.85
C GLU A 20 -13.71 5.80 22.90
N PHE A 21 -13.35 5.99 21.64
CA PHE A 21 -14.19 6.60 20.61
C PHE A 21 -14.18 5.79 19.31
N ALA A 22 -15.25 5.92 18.54
CA ALA A 22 -15.29 5.37 17.19
C ALA A 22 -14.24 6.05 16.31
N GLY A 23 -13.39 5.25 15.66
CA GLY A 23 -12.31 5.75 14.84
C GLY A 23 -10.96 5.94 15.57
N ASP A 24 -10.88 5.57 16.83
CA ASP A 24 -9.60 5.57 17.55
C ASP A 24 -8.59 4.64 16.87
N TYR A 25 -7.37 5.13 16.73
CA TYR A 25 -6.25 4.36 16.21
C TYR A 25 -4.98 4.63 17.01
N SER A 26 -4.10 3.67 17.03
CA SER A 26 -2.76 3.80 17.59
C SER A 26 -1.76 3.89 16.44
N LEU A 27 -1.16 5.06 16.26
CA LEU A 27 -0.05 5.28 15.34
C LEU A 27 1.26 5.06 16.11
N ARG A 28 1.96 3.99 15.76
CA ARG A 28 3.33 3.75 16.25
C ARG A 28 4.26 4.17 15.13
N ASP A 29 5.32 4.84 15.46
CA ASP A 29 6.37 5.25 14.53
C ASP A 29 5.82 5.87 13.23
N MET A 30 6.12 7.09 12.96
CA MET A 30 5.80 7.75 11.71
C MET A 30 7.05 8.44 11.21
N LEU A 31 7.84 7.71 10.42
CA LEU A 31 9.15 8.14 9.98
C LEU A 31 9.12 8.56 8.52
N LEU A 32 9.60 9.73 8.24
CA LEU A 32 9.94 10.18 6.91
C LEU A 32 11.43 9.91 6.68
N ILE A 33 11.74 9.11 5.67
CA ILE A 33 13.09 8.64 5.38
C ILE A 33 13.53 9.26 4.06
N ASN A 34 14.61 10.01 4.08
CA ASN A 34 15.18 10.64 2.89
C ASN A 34 15.95 9.64 2.01
N HIS A 35 16.49 10.11 0.89
CA HIS A 35 17.26 9.30 -0.05
C HIS A 35 18.59 8.80 0.52
N GLU A 36 19.13 9.49 1.53
CA GLU A 36 20.36 9.12 2.25
C GLU A 36 20.12 8.08 3.34
N GLY A 37 18.85 7.82 3.67
CA GLY A 37 18.44 6.87 4.71
C GLY A 37 18.30 7.49 6.09
N GLU A 38 18.36 8.82 6.20
CA GLU A 38 18.08 9.52 7.45
C GLU A 38 16.58 9.50 7.71
N ALA A 39 16.20 9.16 8.92
CA ALA A 39 14.81 9.04 9.35
C ALA A 39 14.43 10.20 10.31
N ILE A 40 13.38 10.91 9.98
CA ILE A 40 12.82 11.99 10.80
C ILE A 40 11.46 11.54 11.31
N ASP A 41 11.25 11.62 12.61
CA ASP A 41 9.93 11.35 13.22
C ASP A 41 9.00 12.54 12.98
N ILE A 42 7.95 12.29 12.19
CA ILE A 42 6.93 13.28 11.86
C ILE A 42 5.60 13.01 12.54
N LYS A 43 5.53 12.07 13.48
CA LYS A 43 4.30 11.63 14.14
C LYS A 43 3.46 12.77 14.68
N TYR A 44 4.10 13.77 15.29
CA TYR A 44 3.40 14.91 15.89
C TYR A 44 2.94 15.97 14.89
N LEU A 45 3.38 15.89 13.64
CA LEU A 45 2.99 16.78 12.56
C LEU A 45 1.78 16.23 11.77
N VAL A 46 1.50 14.93 11.89
CA VAL A 46 0.43 14.26 11.16
C VAL A 46 -0.92 14.57 11.78
N GLN A 47 -1.84 15.08 10.95
CA GLN A 47 -3.21 15.35 11.33
C GLN A 47 -4.14 14.21 10.91
N GLU A 48 -3.89 13.66 9.74
CA GLU A 48 -4.75 12.64 9.14
C GLU A 48 -3.90 11.69 8.29
N ILE A 49 -4.23 10.42 8.30
CA ILE A 49 -3.65 9.41 7.41
C ILE A 49 -4.76 8.58 6.79
N ASN A 50 -4.74 8.47 5.47
CA ASN A 50 -5.66 7.63 4.71
C ASN A 50 -4.88 6.59 3.93
N VAL A 51 -5.29 5.33 4.03
CA VAL A 51 -4.75 4.21 3.25
C VAL A 51 -5.88 3.63 2.41
N TYR A 52 -5.67 3.57 1.10
CA TYR A 52 -6.67 3.10 0.14
C TYR A 52 -6.29 1.73 -0.41
N GLU A 53 -7.11 0.75 -0.13
CA GLU A 53 -7.07 -0.59 -0.73
C GLU A 53 -8.29 -0.78 -1.61
N SER A 54 -8.11 -1.39 -2.76
CA SER A 54 -9.20 -1.73 -3.67
C SER A 54 -8.87 -2.99 -4.46
N ILE A 55 -9.85 -3.85 -4.65
CA ILE A 55 -9.73 -5.03 -5.52
C ILE A 55 -9.54 -4.67 -7.00
N TYR A 56 -9.80 -3.43 -7.36
CA TYR A 56 -9.63 -2.90 -8.72
C TYR A 56 -8.30 -2.17 -8.92
N ASN A 57 -7.52 -1.98 -7.86
CA ASN A 57 -6.25 -1.28 -7.92
C ASN A 57 -5.09 -2.24 -7.66
N ASN A 58 -4.10 -2.22 -8.54
CA ASN A 58 -2.93 -3.07 -8.45
C ASN A 58 -1.88 -2.55 -7.45
N SER A 59 -2.21 -1.50 -6.70
CA SER A 59 -1.29 -0.86 -5.77
C SER A 59 -2.04 -0.15 -4.64
N ILE A 60 -1.49 -0.24 -3.44
CA ILE A 60 -1.92 0.58 -2.31
C ILE A 60 -1.46 2.01 -2.56
N THR A 61 -2.37 2.93 -2.31
CA THR A 61 -2.13 4.37 -2.30
C THR A 61 -2.66 4.98 -1.02
N GLY A 62 -2.25 6.22 -0.73
CA GLY A 62 -2.81 6.92 0.41
C GLY A 62 -2.36 8.37 0.48
N THR A 63 -2.83 9.03 1.51
CA THR A 63 -2.53 10.43 1.78
C THR A 63 -2.22 10.64 3.25
N VAL A 64 -1.32 11.58 3.51
CA VAL A 64 -1.03 12.08 4.86
C VAL A 64 -1.15 13.58 4.86
N VAL A 65 -1.97 14.11 5.74
CA VAL A 65 -2.11 15.55 5.98
C VAL A 65 -1.13 15.93 7.08
N ILE A 66 -0.27 16.89 6.79
CA ILE A 66 0.77 17.36 7.69
C ILE A 66 0.55 18.83 8.00
N THR A 67 0.63 19.19 9.30
CA THR A 67 0.76 20.56 9.77
C THR A 67 2.18 20.75 10.26
N ASP A 68 2.96 21.48 9.50
CA ASP A 68 4.39 21.66 9.68
C ASP A 68 4.69 23.03 10.29
N ALA A 69 5.09 23.03 11.56
CA ALA A 69 5.61 24.20 12.27
C ALA A 69 7.15 24.18 12.37
N THR A 70 7.80 23.14 11.85
CA THR A 70 9.25 22.92 11.95
C THR A 70 10.00 23.28 10.67
N ASN A 71 9.26 23.72 9.64
CA ASN A 71 9.79 24.00 8.32
C ASN A 71 10.47 22.79 7.67
N LEU A 72 9.85 21.61 7.84
CA LEU A 72 10.34 20.32 7.39
C LEU A 72 10.68 20.33 5.90
N ILE A 73 9.82 20.91 5.06
CA ILE A 73 10.02 20.94 3.59
C ILE A 73 11.31 21.66 3.20
N ASN A 74 11.70 22.70 3.91
CA ASN A 74 12.92 23.43 3.59
C ASN A 74 14.16 22.74 4.17
N ASN A 75 14.01 22.08 5.32
CA ASN A 75 15.11 21.35 5.96
C ASN A 75 15.35 20.00 5.29
N LEU A 76 14.28 19.36 4.80
CA LEU A 76 14.32 18.11 4.07
C LEU A 76 13.53 18.30 2.76
N PRO A 77 14.18 18.73 1.66
CA PRO A 77 13.47 18.96 0.41
C PRO A 77 12.89 17.65 -0.12
N ILE A 78 11.56 17.60 -0.19
CA ILE A 78 10.83 16.43 -0.68
C ILE A 78 10.98 16.38 -2.20
N GLN A 79 11.76 15.44 -2.69
CA GLN A 79 12.11 15.27 -4.11
C GLN A 79 11.30 14.15 -4.80
N GLY A 80 10.53 13.35 -4.02
CA GLY A 80 9.78 12.19 -4.53
C GLY A 80 10.56 10.88 -4.46
N THR A 81 11.65 10.86 -3.71
CA THR A 81 12.45 9.66 -3.41
C THR A 81 12.27 9.19 -1.98
N GLU A 82 11.61 10.00 -1.19
CA GLU A 82 11.38 9.78 0.23
C GLU A 82 10.45 8.60 0.45
N ARG A 83 10.71 7.91 1.54
CA ARG A 83 9.89 6.80 2.01
C ARG A 83 9.20 7.17 3.30
N LEU A 84 8.01 6.67 3.46
CA LEU A 84 7.22 6.82 4.67
C LEU A 84 7.11 5.45 5.35
N ALA A 85 7.57 5.37 6.59
CA ALA A 85 7.47 4.17 7.40
C ALA A 85 6.55 4.43 8.58
N PHE A 86 5.49 3.63 8.72
CA PHE A 86 4.53 3.77 9.81
C PHE A 86 3.90 2.43 10.19
N LYS A 87 3.33 2.40 11.37
CA LYS A 87 2.56 1.27 11.87
C LYS A 87 1.27 1.74 12.50
N LEU A 88 0.14 1.33 11.92
CA LEU A 88 -1.19 1.61 12.41
C LEU A 88 -1.77 0.37 13.07
N LYS A 89 -2.33 0.53 14.26
CA LYS A 89 -3.04 -0.53 14.99
C LYS A 89 -4.40 0.00 15.43
N THR A 90 -5.44 -0.81 15.28
CA THR A 90 -6.73 -0.56 15.94
C THR A 90 -6.59 -0.95 17.42
N PRO A 91 -6.87 -0.06 18.38
CA PRO A 91 -6.84 -0.39 19.80
C PRO A 91 -7.78 -1.56 20.16
N GLY A 92 -7.51 -2.21 21.27
CA GLY A 92 -8.38 -3.29 21.78
C GLY A 92 -8.30 -4.62 21.02
N THR A 93 -7.43 -4.73 20.01
CA THR A 93 -7.22 -5.99 19.28
C THR A 93 -5.74 -6.25 19.05
N ASP A 94 -5.29 -7.41 19.54
CA ASP A 94 -3.90 -7.86 19.30
C ASP A 94 -3.77 -8.75 18.06
N LYS A 95 -4.88 -8.97 17.35
CA LYS A 95 -4.85 -9.77 16.13
C LYS A 95 -4.07 -9.04 15.05
N GLN A 96 -3.04 -9.67 14.55
CA GLN A 96 -2.19 -9.16 13.47
C GLN A 96 -2.97 -8.78 12.19
N GLN A 97 -4.22 -9.21 12.09
CA GLN A 97 -5.13 -8.88 11.00
C GLN A 97 -5.53 -7.40 10.94
N HIS A 98 -5.45 -6.70 12.07
CA HIS A 98 -5.86 -5.29 12.20
C HIS A 98 -4.66 -4.34 12.31
N ILE A 99 -3.47 -4.83 11.96
CA ILE A 99 -2.24 -4.02 11.93
C ILE A 99 -1.89 -3.76 10.48
N ILE A 100 -1.76 -2.47 10.14
CA ILE A 100 -1.15 -2.02 8.90
C ILE A 100 0.31 -1.73 9.21
N ASP A 101 1.20 -2.55 8.70
CA ASP A 101 2.63 -2.45 8.95
C ASP A 101 3.37 -2.03 7.69
N CYS A 102 3.73 -0.76 7.64
CA CYS A 102 4.60 -0.16 6.62
C CYS A 102 5.96 0.22 7.21
N SER A 103 6.39 -0.41 8.30
CA SER A 103 7.68 -0.13 8.92
C SER A 103 8.85 -0.70 8.12
N GLU A 104 10.04 -0.15 8.30
CA GLU A 104 11.25 -0.63 7.61
C GLU A 104 11.68 -2.04 8.04
N LYS A 105 11.44 -2.38 9.30
CA LYS A 105 11.95 -3.63 9.89
C LYS A 105 11.07 -4.83 9.62
N THR A 106 9.77 -4.65 9.68
CA THR A 106 8.80 -5.76 9.64
C THR A 106 7.79 -5.65 8.52
N GLY A 107 7.67 -4.47 7.89
CA GLY A 107 6.75 -4.17 6.82
C GLY A 107 7.43 -3.72 5.54
N PHE A 108 6.68 -3.02 4.73
CA PHE A 108 7.15 -2.44 3.46
C PHE A 108 6.85 -0.95 3.43
N PRO A 109 7.88 -0.09 3.61
CA PRO A 109 7.72 1.35 3.53
C PRO A 109 7.08 1.76 2.20
N VAL A 110 6.25 2.77 2.25
CA VAL A 110 5.62 3.35 1.07
C VAL A 110 6.43 4.55 0.57
N ASN A 111 6.31 4.87 -0.71
CA ASN A 111 7.05 5.96 -1.33
C ASN A 111 6.16 7.18 -1.51
N ILE A 112 6.68 8.35 -1.18
CA ILE A 112 6.02 9.62 -1.48
C ILE A 112 6.27 9.94 -2.95
N PHE A 113 5.21 10.29 -3.69
CA PHE A 113 5.33 10.60 -5.11
C PHE A 113 4.73 11.95 -5.50
N LYS A 114 3.96 12.58 -4.59
CA LYS A 114 3.31 13.86 -4.88
C LYS A 114 3.04 14.63 -3.58
N LEU A 115 3.20 15.95 -3.65
CA LEU A 115 2.81 16.90 -2.62
C LEU A 115 1.75 17.83 -3.21
N THR A 116 0.67 18.10 -2.46
CA THR A 116 -0.43 18.97 -2.88
C THR A 116 -0.94 19.83 -1.72
N HIS A 117 -1.79 20.79 -2.05
CA HIS A 117 -2.51 21.65 -1.10
C HIS A 117 -1.59 22.32 -0.07
N ARG A 118 -0.42 22.79 -0.52
CA ARG A 118 0.47 23.56 0.34
C ARG A 118 -0.14 24.93 0.62
N GLN A 119 -0.47 25.18 1.87
CA GLN A 119 -1.06 26.42 2.35
C GLN A 119 -0.31 26.89 3.61
N GLN A 120 -0.12 28.18 3.73
CA GLN A 120 0.37 28.79 4.95
C GLN A 120 -0.83 29.09 5.85
N LEU A 121 -0.88 28.51 7.02
CA LEU A 121 -1.96 28.70 8.00
C LEU A 121 -1.70 29.89 8.90
N ASP A 122 -0.43 30.07 9.32
CA ASP A 122 0.00 31.14 10.19
C ASP A 122 1.49 31.44 9.95
N GLU A 123 2.05 32.44 10.62
CA GLU A 123 3.46 32.78 10.53
C GLU A 123 4.32 31.60 10.99
N GLY A 124 5.04 30.99 10.03
CA GLY A 124 5.87 29.80 10.27
C GLY A 124 5.15 28.45 10.27
N VAL A 125 3.81 28.39 10.10
CA VAL A 125 3.04 27.15 10.09
C VAL A 125 2.47 26.88 8.69
N GLN A 126 2.78 25.72 8.12
CA GLN A 126 2.29 25.28 6.81
C GLN A 126 1.50 23.99 6.93
N MET A 127 0.49 23.85 6.10
CA MET A 127 -0.25 22.59 5.91
C MET A 127 -0.06 22.09 4.48
N TYR A 128 0.14 20.81 4.31
CA TYR A 128 0.24 20.17 3.01
C TYR A 128 -0.15 18.69 3.06
N ILE A 129 -0.45 18.13 1.89
CA ILE A 129 -0.83 16.73 1.75
C ILE A 129 0.28 16.00 0.99
N LEU A 130 0.83 14.96 1.61
CA LEU A 130 1.72 14.01 0.99
C LEU A 130 0.92 12.84 0.45
N HIS A 131 1.09 12.52 -0.84
CA HIS A 131 0.54 11.32 -1.45
C HIS A 131 1.60 10.25 -1.50
N PHE A 132 1.23 9.06 -1.07
CA PHE A 132 2.12 7.91 -1.09
C PHE A 132 1.54 6.74 -1.87
N CYS A 133 2.42 5.86 -2.31
CA CYS A 133 2.07 4.61 -2.99
C CYS A 133 3.09 3.52 -2.64
N SER A 134 2.76 2.27 -2.94
CA SER A 134 3.73 1.18 -2.81
C SER A 134 4.89 1.34 -3.78
N ARG A 135 6.06 0.84 -3.40
CA ARG A 135 7.30 0.86 -4.20
C ARG A 135 7.08 0.28 -5.60
N GLU A 136 6.32 -0.80 -5.68
CA GLU A 136 6.04 -1.51 -6.92
C GLU A 136 5.28 -0.65 -7.94
N PHE A 137 4.44 0.27 -7.48
CA PHE A 137 3.76 1.23 -8.36
C PHE A 137 4.77 2.09 -9.13
N LEU A 138 5.76 2.66 -8.43
CA LEU A 138 6.79 3.48 -9.07
C LEU A 138 7.66 2.65 -10.02
N ARG A 139 8.01 1.42 -9.64
CA ARG A 139 8.76 0.52 -10.52
C ARG A 139 7.96 0.15 -11.76
N ASN A 140 6.66 -0.13 -11.61
CA ASN A 140 5.76 -0.42 -12.72
C ASN A 140 5.72 0.70 -13.76
N MET A 141 5.82 1.97 -13.34
CA MET A 141 5.83 3.11 -14.25
C MET A 141 7.10 3.16 -15.12
N ARG A 142 8.23 2.67 -14.61
CA ARG A 142 9.55 2.73 -15.28
C ARG A 142 9.91 1.47 -16.05
N THR A 143 9.26 0.33 -15.72
CA THR A 143 9.64 -1.00 -16.22
C THR A 143 8.74 -1.43 -17.37
N ARG A 144 9.30 -2.21 -18.30
CA ARG A 144 8.58 -2.87 -19.39
C ARG A 144 8.96 -4.34 -19.44
N VAL A 145 7.96 -5.19 -19.67
CA VAL A 145 8.13 -6.62 -19.87
C VAL A 145 7.97 -6.94 -21.35
N SER A 146 9.01 -7.54 -21.93
CA SER A 146 9.03 -8.02 -23.30
C SER A 146 9.64 -9.42 -23.33
N LYS A 147 8.90 -10.40 -22.82
CA LYS A 147 9.37 -11.79 -22.64
C LYS A 147 8.25 -12.77 -23.00
N SER A 148 8.64 -14.00 -23.37
CA SER A 148 7.71 -15.12 -23.46
C SER A 148 7.70 -15.92 -22.17
N TYR A 149 6.53 -16.30 -21.74
CA TYR A 149 6.31 -17.15 -20.58
C TYR A 149 5.57 -18.42 -21.00
N SER A 150 5.86 -19.53 -20.34
CA SER A 150 5.17 -20.80 -20.56
C SER A 150 4.89 -21.47 -19.21
N GLY A 151 3.73 -22.10 -19.09
CA GLY A 151 3.27 -22.77 -17.88
C GLY A 151 1.86 -22.31 -17.47
N THR A 152 1.52 -22.47 -16.21
CA THR A 152 0.24 -22.01 -15.67
C THR A 152 0.29 -20.49 -15.40
N LEU A 153 -0.86 -19.83 -15.48
CA LEU A 153 -0.90 -18.36 -15.41
C LEU A 153 -0.49 -17.83 -14.03
N ASP A 154 -0.77 -18.57 -12.97
CA ASP A 154 -0.31 -18.26 -11.63
C ASP A 154 1.22 -18.25 -11.51
N THR A 155 1.89 -19.22 -12.16
CA THR A 155 3.37 -19.24 -12.19
C THR A 155 3.95 -18.09 -13.00
N MET A 156 3.29 -17.70 -14.10
CA MET A 156 3.70 -16.54 -14.90
C MET A 156 3.55 -15.24 -14.10
N VAL A 157 2.46 -15.07 -13.35
CA VAL A 157 2.25 -13.90 -12.48
C VAL A 157 3.35 -13.80 -11.45
N ASN A 158 3.67 -14.91 -10.77
CA ASN A 158 4.78 -14.93 -9.80
C ASN A 158 6.12 -14.57 -10.44
N ALA A 159 6.38 -15.05 -11.66
CA ALA A 159 7.60 -14.72 -12.39
C ALA A 159 7.69 -13.23 -12.77
N ILE A 160 6.57 -12.61 -13.18
CA ILE A 160 6.54 -11.18 -13.52
C ILE A 160 6.75 -10.31 -12.27
N LEU A 161 6.11 -10.66 -11.15
CA LEU A 161 6.20 -9.88 -9.92
C LEU A 161 7.56 -10.02 -9.24
N GLY A 162 8.19 -11.20 -9.33
CA GLY A 162 9.50 -11.48 -8.74
C GLY A 162 10.69 -11.15 -9.63
N ASP A 163 10.48 -10.70 -10.86
CA ASP A 163 11.58 -10.36 -11.80
C ASP A 163 12.42 -9.19 -11.23
N LYS A 164 13.71 -9.45 -10.99
CA LYS A 164 14.64 -8.47 -10.41
C LYS A 164 14.82 -7.24 -11.29
N ASP A 165 14.81 -7.42 -12.59
CA ASP A 165 14.88 -6.33 -13.57
C ASP A 165 13.51 -5.67 -13.77
N GLY A 166 12.45 -6.31 -13.25
CA GLY A 166 11.07 -5.88 -13.30
C GLY A 166 10.62 -5.18 -12.01
N LEU A 167 9.52 -5.69 -11.42
CA LEU A 167 8.95 -5.15 -10.18
C LEU A 167 9.80 -5.47 -8.97
N ASP A 168 10.50 -6.61 -8.95
CA ASP A 168 11.31 -7.08 -7.83
C ASP A 168 10.51 -6.95 -6.51
N SER A 169 9.27 -7.44 -6.53
CA SER A 169 8.44 -7.38 -5.34
C SER A 169 8.95 -8.36 -4.29
N ARG A 170 9.12 -7.84 -3.08
CA ARG A 170 9.49 -8.62 -1.90
C ARG A 170 8.28 -8.95 -1.03
N LYS A 171 7.10 -8.47 -1.43
CA LYS A 171 5.85 -8.72 -0.72
C LYS A 171 5.38 -10.14 -0.94
N THR A 172 4.62 -10.66 0.00
CA THR A 172 3.96 -11.96 -0.15
C THR A 172 3.01 -11.91 -1.35
N ILE A 173 3.08 -12.93 -2.19
CA ILE A 173 2.20 -13.07 -3.35
C ILE A 173 1.33 -14.30 -3.12
N THR A 174 0.04 -14.09 -2.90
CA THR A 174 -0.95 -15.16 -2.76
C THR A 174 -1.63 -15.37 -4.09
N THR A 175 -1.31 -16.49 -4.75
CA THR A 175 -1.90 -16.86 -6.03
C THR A 175 -2.83 -18.06 -5.89
N GLN A 176 -4.02 -17.95 -6.45
CA GLN A 176 -4.90 -19.10 -6.66
C GLN A 176 -4.46 -19.85 -7.91
N LYS A 177 -4.30 -21.18 -7.80
CA LYS A 177 -3.89 -22.04 -8.91
C LYS A 177 -4.82 -21.91 -10.11
N THR A 178 -4.23 -21.85 -11.28
CA THR A 178 -4.94 -21.79 -12.55
C THR A 178 -4.84 -23.13 -13.28
N ARG A 179 -5.96 -23.54 -13.89
CA ARG A 179 -6.07 -24.79 -14.62
C ARG A 179 -5.32 -24.77 -15.94
N ASN A 180 -5.37 -23.64 -16.65
CA ASN A 180 -4.84 -23.54 -18.00
C ASN A 180 -3.34 -23.28 -17.99
N SER A 181 -2.63 -24.11 -18.74
CA SER A 181 -1.24 -23.88 -19.12
C SER A 181 -1.21 -23.29 -20.54
N ASP A 182 -0.43 -22.25 -20.73
CA ASP A 182 -0.37 -21.52 -22.00
C ASP A 182 1.08 -21.08 -22.30
N LYS A 183 1.31 -20.66 -23.54
CA LYS A 183 2.55 -20.01 -23.95
C LYS A 183 2.22 -18.61 -24.44
N ILE A 184 2.60 -17.61 -23.65
CA ILE A 184 2.20 -16.21 -23.86
C ILE A 184 3.44 -15.35 -24.07
N VAL A 185 3.40 -14.53 -25.10
CA VAL A 185 4.38 -13.48 -25.34
C VAL A 185 3.79 -12.16 -24.85
N ILE A 186 4.48 -11.50 -23.94
CA ILE A 186 4.10 -10.17 -23.43
C ILE A 186 4.81 -9.12 -24.29
N PRO A 187 4.05 -8.31 -25.06
CA PRO A 187 4.63 -7.33 -25.97
C PRO A 187 4.84 -5.98 -25.28
N ASN A 188 6.02 -5.75 -24.72
CA ASN A 188 6.44 -4.45 -24.18
C ASN A 188 5.41 -3.74 -23.28
N LYS A 189 4.77 -4.50 -22.38
CA LYS A 189 3.76 -3.98 -21.43
C LYS A 189 4.40 -3.60 -20.09
N ARG A 190 3.73 -2.71 -19.35
CA ARG A 190 4.05 -2.54 -17.92
C ARG A 190 3.75 -3.84 -17.17
N PRO A 191 4.49 -4.17 -16.10
CA PRO A 191 4.27 -5.41 -15.37
C PRO A 191 2.82 -5.59 -14.89
N PHE A 192 2.18 -4.57 -14.34
CA PHE A 192 0.77 -4.68 -13.90
C PHE A 192 -0.17 -4.89 -15.09
N ASP A 193 0.03 -4.18 -16.21
CA ASP A 193 -0.76 -4.38 -17.43
C ASP A 193 -0.57 -5.81 -18.00
N ALA A 194 0.62 -6.38 -17.83
CA ALA A 194 0.90 -7.76 -18.22
C ALA A 194 0.13 -8.74 -17.32
N VAL A 195 0.12 -8.52 -16.00
CA VAL A 195 -0.66 -9.34 -15.07
C VAL A 195 -2.16 -9.21 -15.35
N ASP A 196 -2.68 -8.02 -15.60
CA ASP A 196 -4.09 -7.79 -15.96
C ASP A 196 -4.47 -8.52 -17.27
N MET A 197 -3.55 -8.58 -18.22
CA MET A 197 -3.74 -9.39 -19.43
C MET A 197 -3.86 -10.89 -19.11
N LEU A 198 -3.10 -11.39 -18.13
CA LEU A 198 -3.19 -12.76 -17.65
C LEU A 198 -4.49 -13.01 -16.87
N CYS A 199 -4.93 -12.05 -16.05
CA CYS A 199 -6.21 -12.13 -15.32
C CYS A 199 -7.39 -12.43 -16.25
N LYS A 200 -7.42 -11.80 -17.42
CA LYS A 200 -8.49 -11.98 -18.44
C LYS A 200 -8.54 -13.38 -19.05
N ARG A 201 -7.47 -14.16 -18.93
CA ARG A 201 -7.35 -15.51 -19.47
C ARG A 201 -7.39 -16.59 -18.39
N ALA A 202 -7.24 -16.21 -17.13
CA ALA A 202 -7.12 -17.15 -16.04
C ALA A 202 -8.45 -17.87 -15.76
N MET A 203 -8.36 -19.18 -15.57
CA MET A 203 -9.45 -20.04 -15.11
C MET A 203 -9.00 -20.78 -13.87
N ALA A 204 -9.87 -20.86 -12.87
CA ALA A 204 -9.57 -21.55 -11.63
C ALA A 204 -9.46 -23.07 -11.83
N ASP A 205 -8.52 -23.70 -11.15
CA ASP A 205 -8.28 -25.15 -11.25
C ASP A 205 -9.46 -25.93 -10.66
N ASN A 206 -9.99 -25.48 -9.53
CA ASN A 206 -11.03 -26.19 -8.78
C ASN A 206 -12.47 -25.77 -9.12
N SER A 207 -12.65 -24.85 -10.06
CA SER A 207 -13.97 -24.37 -10.44
C SER A 207 -13.98 -23.95 -11.91
N LYS A 208 -15.19 -23.71 -12.44
CA LYS A 208 -15.35 -23.11 -13.77
C LYS A 208 -15.32 -21.58 -13.70
N SER A 209 -14.90 -21.02 -12.57
CA SER A 209 -14.89 -19.58 -12.36
C SER A 209 -13.85 -18.93 -13.25
N VAL A 210 -14.28 -17.92 -13.96
CA VAL A 210 -13.49 -16.95 -14.71
C VAL A 210 -13.57 -15.61 -13.98
N GLY A 211 -12.66 -14.68 -14.28
CA GLY A 211 -12.67 -13.38 -13.64
C GLY A 211 -11.73 -13.34 -12.47
N TYR A 212 -10.45 -13.47 -12.78
CA TYR A 212 -9.38 -13.22 -11.84
C TYR A 212 -9.16 -11.73 -11.66
N HIS A 213 -8.84 -11.37 -10.42
CA HIS A 213 -8.41 -10.03 -10.05
C HIS A 213 -7.01 -10.08 -9.48
N PHE A 214 -6.25 -9.06 -9.84
CA PHE A 214 -4.93 -8.81 -9.27
C PHE A 214 -4.97 -7.48 -8.53
N TYR A 215 -4.69 -7.53 -7.24
CA TYR A 215 -4.74 -6.35 -6.38
C TYR A 215 -3.74 -6.46 -5.23
N GLU A 216 -3.40 -5.33 -4.66
CA GLU A 216 -2.56 -5.23 -3.49
C GLU A 216 -3.39 -4.98 -2.23
N THR A 217 -3.02 -5.66 -1.15
CA THR A 217 -3.52 -5.43 0.20
C THR A 217 -2.35 -5.14 1.14
N THR A 218 -2.61 -4.67 2.34
CA THR A 218 -1.60 -4.50 3.39
C THR A 218 -0.88 -5.81 3.75
N LYS A 219 -1.39 -6.97 3.34
CA LYS A 219 -0.79 -8.30 3.51
C LYS A 219 0.03 -8.77 2.31
N GLY A 220 0.04 -8.00 1.22
CA GLY A 220 0.73 -8.32 -0.01
C GLY A 220 -0.18 -8.44 -1.22
N TYR A 221 0.34 -9.02 -2.29
CA TYR A 221 -0.38 -9.17 -3.56
C TYR A 221 -1.32 -10.37 -3.55
N GLN A 222 -2.47 -10.20 -4.17
CA GLN A 222 -3.49 -11.22 -4.33
C GLN A 222 -3.78 -11.43 -5.83
N PHE A 223 -3.76 -12.69 -6.27
CA PHE A 223 -4.20 -13.10 -7.61
C PHE A 223 -5.25 -14.19 -7.45
N ARG A 224 -6.52 -13.80 -7.47
CA ARG A 224 -7.64 -14.67 -7.08
C ARG A 224 -8.86 -14.45 -7.96
N SER A 225 -9.69 -15.50 -8.08
CA SER A 225 -11.00 -15.39 -8.73
C SER A 225 -12.07 -14.80 -7.80
N TRP A 226 -13.10 -14.20 -8.37
CA TRP A 226 -14.27 -13.69 -7.62
C TRP A 226 -14.85 -14.75 -6.67
N GLU A 227 -15.03 -15.97 -7.19
CA GLU A 227 -15.59 -17.06 -6.40
C GLU A 227 -14.78 -17.35 -5.14
N SER A 228 -13.44 -17.37 -5.27
CA SER A 228 -12.57 -17.62 -4.12
C SER A 228 -12.61 -16.50 -3.07
N MET A 229 -13.01 -15.29 -3.45
CA MET A 229 -13.18 -14.17 -2.51
C MET A 229 -14.52 -14.23 -1.76
N CYS A 230 -15.52 -14.91 -2.33
CA CYS A 230 -16.86 -15.07 -1.74
C CYS A 230 -16.98 -16.29 -0.84
N VAL A 231 -15.95 -17.12 -0.75
CA VAL A 231 -15.94 -18.35 0.05
C VAL A 231 -14.94 -18.18 1.17
N ASP A 232 -15.32 -18.50 2.39
CA ASP A 232 -14.39 -18.50 3.52
C ASP A 232 -13.46 -19.74 3.49
N ASP A 233 -12.47 -19.77 4.39
CA ASP A 233 -11.50 -20.87 4.50
C ASP A 233 -12.17 -22.24 4.80
N LYS A 234 -13.44 -22.25 5.21
CA LYS A 234 -14.25 -23.45 5.45
C LYS A 234 -15.15 -23.81 4.27
N GLY A 235 -15.07 -23.08 3.15
CA GLY A 235 -15.90 -23.32 1.97
C GLY A 235 -17.33 -22.84 2.10
N ILE A 236 -17.66 -22.05 3.10
CA ILE A 236 -19.00 -21.51 3.32
C ILE A 236 -19.16 -20.23 2.49
N LYS A 237 -20.17 -20.18 1.62
CA LYS A 237 -20.50 -18.97 0.86
C LYS A 237 -20.99 -17.88 1.83
N ARG A 238 -20.42 -16.70 1.72
CA ARG A 238 -20.87 -15.50 2.43
C ARG A 238 -21.95 -14.77 1.66
#